data_a7c955d7a33306dab3d22c00bcbc4ee2
#
_entry.id   a7c955d7a33306dab3d22c00bcbc4ee2
#
_cell.length_a   1.000
_cell.length_b   1.000
_cell.length_c   1.000
_cell.angle_alpha   90.00
_cell.angle_beta   90.00
_cell.angle_gamma   90.00
#
_symmetry.space_group_name_H-M   'P 1'
#
loop_
_entity.id
_entity.type
_entity.pdbx_description
1 polymer ?
#
loop_
_entity_poly.entity_id
_entity_poly.type
_entity_poly.pdbx_seq_one_letter_code
_entity_poly.pdbx_strand_id
1 'polypeptide(L)'
;MRGLLSLTMMSATLLVFSAIAYPVAVSVAVASVPSQDPISRYQQRFDQIQSYQVVMRSSSTTEASKIIRYSYKKPGYVRMDFTQPHAGAVLTYNPDSGKVTLWPFGLGTLPVLTLSPTNSLIQDERGHRVDRSDIGVLLGNIRRLQREGTTTTLGVENLSGRLVTYVSVVGPKAMVVDGVHRYDLWLDNYYGLPAKVMSYTLEGKLLETVLMDSLIVNVRFPANFFTP
;
A
#
# COMPACT_ATOMS: atom_id res chain seq x y z
N MET A 1 -17.95 39.02 -107.24
CA MET A 1 -16.68 39.41 -106.59
C MET A 1 -16.80 39.15 -105.12
N ARG A 2 -15.91 38.27 -104.62
CA ARG A 2 -15.47 38.09 -103.22
C ARG A 2 -16.57 38.19 -102.13
N GLY A 3 -17.10 37.22 -101.44
CA GLY A 3 -16.64 36.01 -100.79
C GLY A 3 -15.98 36.27 -99.46
N LEU A 4 -16.63 36.15 -98.33
CA LEU A 4 -15.95 35.86 -97.09
C LEU A 4 -16.87 34.92 -96.19
N LEU A 5 -16.37 33.72 -96.06
CA LEU A 5 -16.88 32.76 -95.09
C LEU A 5 -16.55 33.23 -93.67
N SER A 6 -17.54 33.29 -92.81
CA SER A 6 -17.31 33.46 -91.33
C SER A 6 -17.45 32.12 -90.68
N LEU A 7 -16.33 31.69 -90.10
CA LEU A 7 -16.20 30.44 -89.34
C LEU A 7 -16.49 30.71 -87.84
N THR A 8 -17.65 30.24 -87.41
CA THR A 8 -18.03 30.36 -85.99
C THR A 8 -17.38 29.24 -85.19
N MET A 9 -16.40 29.61 -84.30
CA MET A 9 -15.83 28.69 -83.34
C MET A 9 -16.78 28.47 -82.14
N MET A 10 -17.20 27.22 -81.94
CA MET A 10 -17.89 26.78 -80.73
C MET A 10 -16.86 26.54 -79.69
N SER A 11 -16.83 27.39 -78.66
CA SER A 11 -16.03 27.13 -77.41
C SER A 11 -16.76 26.15 -76.53
N ALA A 12 -16.20 24.97 -76.37
CA ALA A 12 -16.65 23.98 -75.36
C ALA A 12 -16.03 24.33 -73.99
N THR A 13 -16.83 24.78 -73.05
CA THR A 13 -16.44 25.07 -71.71
C THR A 13 -16.43 23.75 -70.91
N LEU A 14 -15.23 23.25 -70.54
CA LEU A 14 -15.02 22.08 -69.73
C LEU A 14 -15.23 22.48 -68.26
N LEU A 15 -16.32 22.05 -67.61
CA LEU A 15 -16.56 22.20 -66.19
C LEU A 15 -15.76 21.12 -65.47
N VAL A 16 -14.63 21.51 -64.81
CA VAL A 16 -13.86 20.65 -63.93
C VAL A 16 -14.53 20.65 -62.52
N PHE A 17 -15.20 19.58 -62.16
CA PHE A 17 -15.67 19.36 -60.78
C PHE A 17 -14.50 18.96 -59.93
N SER A 18 -14.01 19.88 -59.09
CA SER A 18 -12.99 19.61 -58.04
C SER A 18 -13.72 18.98 -56.86
N ALA A 19 -13.58 17.68 -56.68
CA ALA A 19 -14.07 16.98 -55.49
C ALA A 19 -13.15 17.31 -54.30
N ILE A 20 -13.62 18.16 -53.39
CA ILE A 20 -12.95 18.45 -52.13
C ILE A 20 -13.21 17.27 -51.18
N ALA A 21 -12.22 16.37 -51.02
CA ALA A 21 -12.28 15.32 -50.04
C ALA A 21 -11.99 15.92 -48.66
N TYR A 22 -12.98 15.99 -47.80
CA TYR A 22 -12.81 16.35 -46.39
C TYR A 22 -12.25 15.12 -45.64
N PRO A 23 -11.10 15.24 -44.93
CA PRO A 23 -10.63 14.15 -44.10
C PRO A 23 -11.59 13.97 -42.91
N VAL A 24 -12.27 12.83 -42.86
CA VAL A 24 -13.03 12.42 -41.66
C VAL A 24 -12.02 12.07 -40.60
N ALA A 25 -11.82 12.95 -39.61
CA ALA A 25 -11.04 12.67 -38.46
C ALA A 25 -11.79 11.63 -37.60
N VAL A 26 -11.36 10.36 -37.68
CA VAL A 26 -11.85 9.31 -36.79
C VAL A 26 -11.19 9.57 -35.42
N SER A 27 -11.92 10.20 -34.51
CA SER A 27 -11.55 10.29 -33.11
C SER A 27 -11.65 8.88 -32.49
N VAL A 28 -10.54 8.20 -32.38
CA VAL A 28 -10.45 6.98 -31.55
C VAL A 28 -10.58 7.44 -30.09
N ALA A 29 -11.76 7.31 -29.51
CA ALA A 29 -11.96 7.42 -28.09
C ALA A 29 -11.17 6.28 -27.43
N VAL A 30 -9.97 6.59 -26.92
CA VAL A 30 -9.24 5.68 -26.02
C VAL A 30 -10.10 5.60 -24.76
N ALA A 31 -10.86 4.51 -24.64
CA ALA A 31 -11.57 4.20 -23.41
C ALA A 31 -10.50 4.11 -22.31
N SER A 32 -10.49 5.10 -21.40
CA SER A 32 -9.66 5.04 -20.21
C SER A 32 -10.12 3.83 -19.39
N VAL A 33 -9.31 2.77 -19.38
CA VAL A 33 -9.50 1.68 -18.44
C VAL A 33 -9.54 2.32 -17.06
N PRO A 34 -10.62 2.15 -16.28
CA PRO A 34 -10.69 2.71 -14.93
C PRO A 34 -9.43 2.23 -14.17
N SER A 35 -8.58 3.14 -13.77
CA SER A 35 -7.40 2.78 -12.99
C SER A 35 -7.89 2.15 -11.70
N GLN A 36 -7.63 0.86 -11.53
CA GLN A 36 -8.02 0.16 -10.32
C GLN A 36 -7.47 0.94 -9.11
N ASP A 37 -8.35 1.17 -8.12
CA ASP A 37 -7.96 1.79 -6.86
C ASP A 37 -6.69 1.12 -6.30
N PRO A 38 -5.61 1.88 -6.04
CA PRO A 38 -4.34 1.31 -5.61
C PRO A 38 -4.50 0.47 -4.35
N ILE A 39 -5.30 0.90 -3.37
CA ILE A 39 -5.49 0.16 -2.11
C ILE A 39 -6.15 -1.21 -2.38
N SER A 40 -7.15 -1.27 -3.24
CA SER A 40 -7.80 -2.53 -3.64
C SER A 40 -6.82 -3.49 -4.31
N ARG A 41 -5.92 -2.97 -5.17
CA ARG A 41 -4.88 -3.78 -5.83
C ARG A 41 -3.90 -4.38 -4.82
N TYR A 42 -3.46 -3.59 -3.83
CA TYR A 42 -2.56 -4.08 -2.79
C TYR A 42 -3.24 -5.05 -1.83
N GLN A 43 -4.52 -4.86 -1.54
CA GLN A 43 -5.31 -5.84 -0.78
C GLN A 43 -5.35 -7.19 -1.51
N GLN A 44 -5.66 -7.21 -2.80
CA GLN A 44 -5.68 -8.45 -3.58
C GLN A 44 -4.32 -9.17 -3.59
N ARG A 45 -3.22 -8.42 -3.65
CA ARG A 45 -1.87 -9.00 -3.55
C ARG A 45 -1.59 -9.58 -2.17
N PHE A 46 -1.95 -8.86 -1.11
CA PHE A 46 -1.82 -9.35 0.26
C PHE A 46 -2.64 -10.63 0.49
N ASP A 47 -3.82 -10.73 -0.11
CA ASP A 47 -4.68 -11.91 0.00
C ASP A 47 -4.02 -13.18 -0.58
N GLN A 48 -3.11 -13.04 -1.54
CA GLN A 48 -2.33 -14.15 -2.13
C GLN A 48 -1.10 -14.53 -1.30
N ILE A 49 -0.62 -13.66 -0.41
CA ILE A 49 0.55 -13.89 0.43
C ILE A 49 0.16 -14.78 1.61
N GLN A 50 0.90 -15.88 1.83
CA GLN A 50 0.67 -16.79 2.95
C GLN A 50 1.51 -16.43 4.18
N SER A 51 2.68 -15.83 3.94
CA SER A 51 3.61 -15.43 5.00
C SER A 51 4.53 -14.32 4.52
N TYR A 52 5.08 -13.55 5.45
CA TYR A 52 6.15 -12.60 5.14
C TYR A 52 7.06 -12.39 6.35
N GLN A 53 8.26 -11.92 6.08
CA GLN A 53 9.20 -11.44 7.07
C GLN A 53 9.74 -10.08 6.62
N VAL A 54 9.90 -9.17 7.55
CA VAL A 54 10.32 -7.79 7.28
C VAL A 54 11.06 -7.23 8.49
N VAL A 55 12.03 -6.35 8.27
CA VAL A 55 12.61 -5.51 9.32
C VAL A 55 11.80 -4.23 9.39
N MET A 56 11.04 -4.06 10.46
CA MET A 56 10.27 -2.84 10.72
C MET A 56 11.11 -1.88 11.55
N ARG A 57 11.18 -0.64 11.08
CA ARG A 57 11.76 0.49 11.82
C ARG A 57 10.66 1.49 12.06
N SER A 58 10.25 1.65 13.30
CA SER A 58 9.25 2.67 13.63
C SER A 58 9.86 3.80 14.43
N SER A 59 9.35 5.00 14.17
CA SER A 59 9.68 6.21 14.91
C SER A 59 8.41 7.03 15.13
N SER A 60 8.28 7.59 16.33
CA SER A 60 7.21 8.50 16.69
C SER A 60 7.80 9.73 17.40
N THR A 61 6.95 10.72 17.65
CA THR A 61 7.36 11.92 18.41
C THR A 61 7.37 11.70 19.92
N THR A 62 6.77 10.61 20.41
CA THR A 62 6.55 10.32 21.83
C THR A 62 7.30 9.08 22.33
N GLU A 63 7.63 8.13 21.43
CA GLU A 63 8.25 6.87 21.78
C GLU A 63 9.66 6.74 21.22
N ALA A 64 10.49 5.97 21.88
CA ALA A 64 11.80 5.58 21.36
C ALA A 64 11.65 4.79 20.05
N SER A 65 12.61 4.99 19.12
CA SER A 65 12.64 4.24 17.87
C SER A 65 12.69 2.73 18.13
N LYS A 66 11.88 1.97 17.40
CA LYS A 66 11.81 0.52 17.49
C LYS A 66 12.39 -0.11 16.21
N ILE A 67 13.18 -1.17 16.38
CA ILE A 67 13.66 -2.00 15.27
C ILE A 67 13.30 -3.44 15.62
N ILE A 68 12.46 -4.04 14.78
CA ILE A 68 11.87 -5.36 15.02
C ILE A 68 11.97 -6.17 13.72
N ARG A 69 12.49 -7.41 13.82
CA ARG A 69 12.26 -8.39 12.75
C ARG A 69 10.87 -8.98 12.97
N TYR A 70 9.96 -8.60 12.10
CA TYR A 70 8.57 -9.00 12.14
C TYR A 70 8.33 -10.15 11.17
N SER A 71 7.75 -11.24 11.67
CA SER A 71 7.38 -12.42 10.87
C SER A 71 5.90 -12.72 11.03
N TYR A 72 5.24 -12.95 9.92
CA TYR A 72 3.80 -13.23 9.85
C TYR A 72 3.52 -14.48 9.04
N LYS A 73 2.54 -15.26 9.46
CA LYS A 73 1.99 -16.39 8.72
C LYS A 73 0.48 -16.45 8.92
N LYS A 74 -0.29 -16.61 7.84
CA LYS A 74 -1.74 -16.84 7.93
C LYS A 74 -2.08 -18.07 8.76
N PRO A 75 -3.23 -18.05 9.51
CA PRO A 75 -4.24 -17.00 9.51
C PRO A 75 -3.96 -15.80 10.45
N GLY A 76 -2.85 -15.75 11.18
CA GLY A 76 -2.58 -14.65 12.12
C GLY A 76 -1.41 -14.93 13.06
N TYR A 77 -0.55 -15.91 12.77
CA TYR A 77 0.66 -16.13 13.56
C TYR A 77 1.61 -14.96 13.39
N VAL A 78 2.09 -14.43 14.52
CA VAL A 78 3.06 -13.33 14.57
C VAL A 78 4.25 -13.74 15.41
N ARG A 79 5.45 -13.34 14.96
CA ARG A 79 6.66 -13.33 15.76
C ARG A 79 7.40 -12.02 15.58
N MET A 80 7.80 -11.43 16.70
CA MET A 80 8.60 -10.22 16.79
C MET A 80 9.90 -10.53 17.49
N ASP A 81 11.03 -10.40 16.80
CA ASP A 81 12.36 -10.46 17.38
C ASP A 81 12.86 -9.02 17.51
N PHE A 82 13.00 -8.52 18.72
CA PHE A 82 13.35 -7.14 19.01
C PHE A 82 14.85 -6.90 18.90
N THR A 83 15.22 -5.87 18.15
CA THR A 83 16.60 -5.37 18.09
C THR A 83 16.75 -4.11 18.92
N GLN A 84 15.70 -3.27 18.95
CA GLN A 84 15.67 -2.01 19.69
C GLN A 84 14.22 -1.67 20.08
N PRO A 85 13.95 -1.19 21.32
CA PRO A 85 14.89 -0.96 22.43
C PRO A 85 15.27 -2.24 23.18
N HIS A 86 14.45 -3.29 23.20
CA HIS A 86 14.58 -4.51 24.00
C HIS A 86 15.38 -5.59 23.25
N ALA A 87 16.67 -5.33 23.00
CA ALA A 87 17.51 -6.23 22.22
C ALA A 87 17.49 -7.68 22.74
N GLY A 88 17.18 -8.61 21.83
CA GLY A 88 17.11 -10.04 22.12
C GLY A 88 15.74 -10.52 22.62
N ALA A 89 14.85 -9.64 23.06
CA ALA A 89 13.49 -10.05 23.42
C ALA A 89 12.76 -10.65 22.22
N VAL A 90 11.94 -11.68 22.48
CA VAL A 90 11.11 -12.34 21.48
C VAL A 90 9.67 -12.39 21.97
N LEU A 91 8.74 -12.06 21.08
CA LEU A 91 7.31 -12.16 21.32
C LEU A 91 6.68 -12.95 20.20
N THR A 92 5.81 -13.92 20.54
CA THR A 92 5.00 -14.64 19.56
C THR A 92 3.52 -14.55 19.90
N TYR A 93 2.69 -14.47 18.88
CA TYR A 93 1.23 -14.62 19.00
C TYR A 93 0.77 -15.85 18.23
N ASN A 94 -0.02 -16.68 18.90
CA ASN A 94 -0.63 -17.86 18.34
C ASN A 94 -2.14 -17.66 18.22
N PRO A 95 -2.72 -17.57 17.00
CA PRO A 95 -4.14 -17.33 16.79
C PRO A 95 -5.01 -18.51 17.26
N ASP A 96 -4.51 -19.75 17.26
CA ASP A 96 -5.28 -20.93 17.67
C ASP A 96 -5.56 -20.90 19.18
N SER A 97 -4.60 -20.44 19.99
CA SER A 97 -4.77 -20.30 21.44
C SER A 97 -5.25 -18.91 21.87
N GLY A 98 -5.11 -17.90 21.00
CA GLY A 98 -5.35 -16.49 21.32
C GLY A 98 -4.34 -15.95 22.35
N LYS A 99 -3.18 -16.59 22.54
CA LYS A 99 -2.18 -16.21 23.54
C LYS A 99 -0.93 -15.63 22.92
N VAL A 100 -0.29 -14.79 23.72
CA VAL A 100 1.02 -14.23 23.44
C VAL A 100 2.04 -14.89 24.38
N THR A 101 3.18 -15.31 23.84
CA THR A 101 4.32 -15.74 24.64
C THR A 101 5.44 -14.72 24.49
N LEU A 102 5.98 -14.24 25.60
CA LEU A 102 7.06 -13.27 25.67
C LEU A 102 8.28 -13.85 26.36
N TRP A 103 9.43 -13.78 25.70
CA TRP A 103 10.77 -14.04 26.24
C TRP A 103 11.51 -12.70 26.36
N PRO A 104 11.47 -12.02 27.51
CA PRO A 104 12.01 -10.67 27.63
C PRO A 104 13.55 -10.62 27.48
N PHE A 105 14.24 -11.72 27.74
CA PHE A 105 15.69 -11.83 27.65
C PHE A 105 16.18 -12.79 26.55
N GLY A 106 15.30 -13.18 25.65
CA GLY A 106 15.59 -14.05 24.50
C GLY A 106 15.15 -15.50 24.70
N LEU A 107 15.11 -16.23 23.59
CA LEU A 107 14.70 -17.64 23.60
C LEU A 107 15.63 -18.49 24.48
N GLY A 108 15.01 -19.41 25.19
CA GLY A 108 15.76 -20.32 26.11
C GLY A 108 16.12 -19.69 27.44
N THR A 109 15.77 -18.42 27.71
CA THR A 109 16.01 -17.74 29.01
C THR A 109 14.70 -17.57 29.79
N LEU A 110 14.81 -17.48 31.11
CA LEU A 110 13.68 -17.22 32.00
C LEU A 110 13.64 -15.73 32.40
N PRO A 111 12.47 -15.18 32.73
CA PRO A 111 11.14 -15.82 32.70
C PRO A 111 10.56 -15.94 31.30
N VAL A 112 9.64 -16.88 31.10
CA VAL A 112 8.75 -16.95 29.92
C VAL A 112 7.36 -16.60 30.39
N LEU A 113 6.75 -15.60 29.76
CA LEU A 113 5.44 -15.06 30.12
C LEU A 113 4.40 -15.43 29.09
N THR A 114 3.26 -15.99 29.54
CA THR A 114 2.08 -16.21 28.69
C THR A 114 1.01 -15.18 29.04
N LEU A 115 0.66 -14.35 28.04
CA LEU A 115 -0.14 -13.15 28.24
C LEU A 115 -1.37 -13.13 27.31
N SER A 116 -2.38 -12.33 27.69
CA SER A 116 -3.42 -11.93 26.72
C SER A 116 -2.84 -10.88 25.76
N PRO A 117 -3.28 -10.82 24.48
CA PRO A 117 -2.93 -9.72 23.57
C PRO A 117 -3.32 -8.32 24.09
N THR A 118 -4.23 -8.26 25.06
CA THR A 118 -4.70 -7.02 25.70
C THR A 118 -3.90 -6.65 26.97
N ASN A 119 -2.87 -7.43 27.33
CA ASN A 119 -2.06 -7.14 28.49
C ASN A 119 -1.18 -5.88 28.26
N SER A 120 -1.22 -4.92 29.18
CA SER A 120 -0.51 -3.65 29.07
C SER A 120 1.01 -3.78 28.97
N LEU A 121 1.58 -4.88 29.47
CA LEU A 121 3.03 -5.14 29.40
C LEU A 121 3.55 -5.26 27.96
N ILE A 122 2.68 -5.63 27.03
CA ILE A 122 3.05 -5.88 25.61
C ILE A 122 2.36 -4.92 24.64
N GLN A 123 1.63 -3.94 25.14
CA GLN A 123 1.07 -2.85 24.35
C GLN A 123 2.05 -1.66 24.35
N ASP A 124 2.04 -0.89 23.28
CA ASP A 124 2.71 0.41 23.27
C ASP A 124 1.81 1.51 23.90
N GLU A 125 2.33 2.74 23.99
CA GLU A 125 1.61 3.89 24.58
C GLU A 125 0.28 4.19 23.89
N ARG A 126 0.11 3.76 22.62
CA ARG A 126 -1.14 3.92 21.85
C ARG A 126 -2.06 2.71 21.97
N GLY A 127 -1.70 1.70 22.75
CA GLY A 127 -2.47 0.50 22.94
C GLY A 127 -2.47 -0.47 21.75
N HIS A 128 -1.46 -0.40 20.88
CA HIS A 128 -1.35 -1.33 19.76
C HIS A 128 -1.19 -2.76 20.27
N ARG A 129 -1.94 -3.66 19.65
CA ARG A 129 -2.01 -5.06 20.01
C ARG A 129 -1.33 -5.92 18.96
N VAL A 130 -0.59 -6.92 19.42
CA VAL A 130 0.15 -7.83 18.53
C VAL A 130 -0.77 -8.65 17.60
N ASP A 131 -1.94 -9.06 18.07
CA ASP A 131 -2.94 -9.82 17.31
C ASP A 131 -3.66 -8.99 16.22
N ARG A 132 -3.36 -7.68 16.15
CA ARG A 132 -3.90 -6.73 15.16
C ARG A 132 -2.80 -5.87 14.54
N SER A 133 -1.59 -6.42 14.43
CA SER A 133 -0.40 -5.68 13.98
C SER A 133 0.04 -5.99 12.55
N ASP A 134 -0.64 -6.91 11.87
CA ASP A 134 -0.26 -7.33 10.53
C ASP A 134 -0.72 -6.34 9.42
N ILE A 135 -0.12 -6.48 8.24
CA ILE A 135 -0.42 -5.62 7.08
C ILE A 135 -1.90 -5.74 6.64
N GLY A 136 -2.55 -6.88 6.85
CA GLY A 136 -3.97 -7.05 6.52
C GLY A 136 -4.87 -6.15 7.37
N VAL A 137 -4.59 -6.04 8.67
CA VAL A 137 -5.28 -5.13 9.58
C VAL A 137 -5.03 -3.68 9.17
N LEU A 138 -3.79 -3.31 8.86
CA LEU A 138 -3.46 -1.98 8.34
C LEU A 138 -4.28 -1.63 7.09
N LEU A 139 -4.29 -2.51 6.08
CA LEU A 139 -5.07 -2.31 4.86
C LEU A 139 -6.58 -2.22 5.14
N GLY A 140 -7.07 -3.02 6.09
CA GLY A 140 -8.46 -2.94 6.56
C GLY A 140 -8.82 -1.58 7.16
N ASN A 141 -7.94 -1.02 8.00
CA ASN A 141 -8.11 0.31 8.59
C ASN A 141 -8.10 1.41 7.53
N ILE A 142 -7.16 1.33 6.57
CA ILE A 142 -7.07 2.26 5.44
C ILE A 142 -8.36 2.22 4.61
N ARG A 143 -8.89 1.04 4.30
CA ARG A 143 -10.15 0.87 3.57
C ARG A 143 -11.36 1.43 4.31
N ARG A 144 -11.37 1.36 5.64
CA ARG A 144 -12.43 1.99 6.46
C ARG A 144 -12.43 3.50 6.29
N LEU A 145 -11.25 4.16 6.33
CA LEU A 145 -11.13 5.59 6.05
C LEU A 145 -11.50 5.92 4.60
N GLN A 146 -11.12 5.08 3.65
CA GLN A 146 -11.32 5.30 2.22
C GLN A 146 -12.80 5.32 1.80
N ARG A 147 -13.69 4.57 2.48
CA ARG A 147 -15.10 4.39 2.06
C ARG A 147 -15.83 5.69 1.80
N GLU A 148 -15.63 6.70 2.64
CA GLU A 148 -16.25 8.01 2.54
C GLU A 148 -15.22 9.13 2.49
N GLY A 149 -13.95 8.75 2.49
CA GLY A 149 -12.79 9.65 2.48
C GLY A 149 -12.25 9.90 1.08
N THR A 150 -11.07 10.48 1.04
CA THR A 150 -10.37 10.81 -0.21
C THR A 150 -9.11 9.99 -0.35
N THR A 151 -8.93 9.36 -1.52
CA THR A 151 -7.69 8.68 -1.89
C THR A 151 -7.03 9.44 -3.04
N THR A 152 -5.78 9.83 -2.86
CA THR A 152 -5.01 10.56 -3.86
C THR A 152 -3.72 9.79 -4.17
N THR A 153 -3.50 9.44 -5.43
CA THR A 153 -2.20 8.94 -5.89
C THR A 153 -1.32 10.13 -6.22
N LEU A 154 -0.21 10.29 -5.51
CA LEU A 154 0.68 11.43 -5.59
C LEU A 154 1.84 11.23 -6.59
N GLY A 155 2.07 9.97 -6.99
CA GLY A 155 3.07 9.64 -8.01
C GLY A 155 3.79 8.32 -7.74
N VAL A 156 4.85 8.12 -8.51
CA VAL A 156 5.78 6.99 -8.34
C VAL A 156 7.13 7.55 -7.93
N GLU A 157 7.71 6.99 -6.88
CA GLU A 157 8.98 7.42 -6.30
C GLU A 157 9.97 6.26 -6.22
N ASN A 158 11.25 6.60 -6.05
CA ASN A 158 12.29 5.65 -5.70
C ASN A 158 12.59 5.73 -4.21
N LEU A 159 12.23 4.70 -3.46
CA LEU A 159 12.50 4.58 -2.03
C LEU A 159 13.60 3.52 -1.82
N SER A 160 14.83 3.96 -1.58
CA SER A 160 15.99 3.07 -1.35
C SER A 160 16.16 2.00 -2.44
N GLY A 161 16.08 2.39 -3.72
CA GLY A 161 16.22 1.49 -4.87
C GLY A 161 14.94 0.73 -5.26
N ARG A 162 13.83 0.93 -4.56
CA ARG A 162 12.54 0.31 -4.88
C ARG A 162 11.58 1.33 -5.50
N LEU A 163 10.95 0.97 -6.61
CA LEU A 163 9.86 1.77 -7.17
C LEU A 163 8.61 1.57 -6.33
N VAL A 164 8.09 2.65 -5.80
CA VAL A 164 6.92 2.68 -4.94
C VAL A 164 5.87 3.66 -5.47
N THR A 165 4.59 3.33 -5.30
CA THR A 165 3.49 4.25 -5.57
C THR A 165 3.15 4.99 -4.28
N TYR A 166 3.23 6.31 -4.30
CA TYR A 166 2.87 7.15 -3.17
C TYR A 166 1.37 7.46 -3.21
N VAL A 167 0.68 7.07 -2.14
CA VAL A 167 -0.78 7.24 -2.00
C VAL A 167 -1.09 7.87 -0.66
N SER A 168 -1.95 8.88 -0.65
CA SER A 168 -2.51 9.46 0.57
C SER A 168 -3.99 9.08 0.69
N VAL A 169 -4.40 8.60 1.88
CA VAL A 169 -5.78 8.28 2.21
C VAL A 169 -6.19 9.09 3.43
N VAL A 170 -7.19 9.95 3.26
CA VAL A 170 -7.70 10.84 4.29
C VAL A 170 -9.14 10.47 4.63
N GLY A 171 -9.45 10.30 5.89
CA GLY A 171 -10.82 10.03 6.36
C GLY A 171 -11.76 11.22 6.13
N PRO A 172 -13.09 10.98 6.06
CA PRO A 172 -14.05 12.05 5.90
C PRO A 172 -14.20 12.84 7.22
N LYS A 173 -14.33 14.16 7.13
CA LYS A 173 -14.59 15.06 8.28
C LYS A 173 -13.71 14.75 9.49
N ALA A 174 -14.31 14.37 10.62
CA ALA A 174 -13.65 14.04 11.89
C ALA A 174 -13.46 12.51 12.10
N MET A 175 -13.64 11.68 11.07
CA MET A 175 -13.51 10.25 11.21
C MET A 175 -12.05 9.84 11.49
N VAL A 176 -11.86 9.03 12.51
CA VAL A 176 -10.59 8.36 12.82
C VAL A 176 -10.80 6.85 12.91
N VAL A 177 -9.79 6.09 12.54
CA VAL A 177 -9.76 4.63 12.68
C VAL A 177 -8.48 4.26 13.45
N ASP A 178 -8.63 3.65 14.60
CA ASP A 178 -7.53 3.35 15.54
C ASP A 178 -6.66 4.61 15.83
N GLY A 179 -7.32 5.76 16.06
CA GLY A 179 -6.68 7.05 16.32
C GLY A 179 -6.07 7.75 15.09
N VAL A 180 -6.17 7.16 13.89
CA VAL A 180 -5.58 7.71 12.66
C VAL A 180 -6.67 8.30 11.77
N HIS A 181 -6.44 9.53 11.28
CA HIS A 181 -7.29 10.22 10.31
C HIS A 181 -6.74 10.14 8.89
N ARG A 182 -5.40 10.15 8.73
CA ARG A 182 -4.73 10.07 7.43
C ARG A 182 -3.59 9.07 7.46
N TYR A 183 -3.50 8.30 6.38
CA TYR A 183 -2.33 7.49 6.04
C TYR A 183 -1.66 8.01 4.78
N ASP A 184 -0.35 8.15 4.82
CA ASP A 184 0.50 8.32 3.66
C ASP A 184 1.29 7.01 3.46
N LEU A 185 1.20 6.43 2.27
CA LEU A 185 1.64 5.08 1.97
C LEU A 185 2.60 5.08 0.79
N TRP A 186 3.75 4.45 0.91
CA TRP A 186 4.66 4.12 -0.17
C TRP A 186 4.53 2.62 -0.44
N LEU A 187 3.79 2.29 -1.46
CA LEU A 187 3.38 0.94 -1.80
C LEU A 187 4.36 0.36 -2.81
N ASP A 188 5.09 -0.69 -2.42
CA ASP A 188 6.09 -1.35 -3.25
C ASP A 188 5.45 -1.99 -4.49
N ASN A 189 5.88 -1.58 -5.68
CA ASN A 189 5.27 -2.03 -6.93
C ASN A 189 5.60 -3.48 -7.29
N TYR A 190 6.69 -4.02 -6.75
CA TYR A 190 7.12 -5.40 -6.98
C TYR A 190 6.48 -6.37 -5.99
N TYR A 191 6.67 -6.14 -4.68
CA TYR A 191 6.17 -7.04 -3.64
C TYR A 191 4.66 -6.88 -3.38
N GLY A 192 4.09 -5.72 -3.68
CA GLY A 192 2.68 -5.46 -3.40
C GLY A 192 2.38 -5.32 -1.90
N LEU A 193 3.33 -4.82 -1.13
CA LEU A 193 3.17 -4.50 0.29
C LEU A 193 3.70 -3.09 0.57
N PRO A 194 3.28 -2.44 1.67
CA PRO A 194 3.84 -1.14 2.03
C PRO A 194 5.35 -1.22 2.30
N ALA A 195 6.11 -0.27 1.75
CA ALA A 195 7.53 -0.07 2.06
C ALA A 195 7.74 0.99 3.13
N LYS A 196 6.80 1.96 3.20
CA LYS A 196 6.75 2.99 4.23
C LYS A 196 5.30 3.38 4.48
N VAL A 197 5.00 3.65 5.74
CA VAL A 197 3.68 4.14 6.20
C VAL A 197 3.91 5.31 7.13
N MET A 198 3.16 6.40 6.93
CA MET A 198 3.07 7.49 7.89
C MET A 198 1.61 7.65 8.30
N SER A 199 1.36 7.79 9.58
CA SER A 199 0.01 7.97 10.14
C SER A 199 -0.10 9.31 10.85
N TYR A 200 -1.29 9.93 10.76
CA TYR A 200 -1.52 11.28 11.27
C TYR A 200 -2.85 11.40 12.00
N THR A 201 -2.88 12.29 13.01
CA THR A 201 -4.11 12.66 13.72
C THR A 201 -5.06 13.47 12.82
N LEU A 202 -6.24 13.79 13.34
CA LEU A 202 -7.20 14.70 12.69
C LEU A 202 -6.62 16.10 12.47
N GLU A 203 -5.78 16.58 13.39
CA GLU A 203 -5.13 17.91 13.33
C GLU A 203 -3.89 17.90 12.43
N GLY A 204 -3.60 16.76 11.76
CA GLY A 204 -2.45 16.62 10.87
C GLY A 204 -1.10 16.39 11.58
N LYS A 205 -1.10 16.13 12.90
CA LYS A 205 0.11 15.78 13.64
C LYS A 205 0.57 14.37 13.27
N LEU A 206 1.86 14.22 12.96
CA LEU A 206 2.47 12.91 12.73
C LEU A 206 2.41 12.05 14.00
N LEU A 207 1.82 10.87 13.90
CA LEU A 207 1.77 9.87 14.96
C LEU A 207 2.97 8.95 14.89
N GLU A 208 3.22 8.39 13.70
CA GLU A 208 4.25 7.38 13.51
C GLU A 208 4.71 7.33 12.05
N THR A 209 5.98 7.00 11.86
CA THR A 209 6.55 6.56 10.59
C THR A 209 7.05 5.13 10.76
N VAL A 210 6.60 4.22 9.90
CA VAL A 210 7.08 2.84 9.83
C VAL A 210 7.75 2.62 8.48
N LEU A 211 9.03 2.21 8.51
CA LEU A 211 9.78 1.73 7.35
C LEU A 211 9.81 0.21 7.37
N MET A 212 9.66 -0.42 6.21
CA MET A 212 9.66 -1.86 6.03
C MET A 212 10.82 -2.28 5.11
N ASP A 213 11.91 -2.70 5.73
CA ASP A 213 13.14 -3.10 5.04
C ASP A 213 13.25 -4.62 4.90
N SER A 214 14.06 -5.09 3.96
CA SER A 214 14.38 -6.51 3.79
C SER A 214 13.15 -7.43 3.73
N LEU A 215 12.11 -6.97 3.03
CA LEU A 215 10.86 -7.71 2.89
C LEU A 215 11.07 -9.00 2.08
N ILE A 216 10.60 -10.11 2.62
CA ILE A 216 10.55 -11.42 1.95
C ILE A 216 9.12 -11.93 2.09
N VAL A 217 8.50 -12.32 0.98
CA VAL A 217 7.14 -12.88 0.95
C VAL A 217 7.17 -14.40 0.76
N ASN A 218 6.13 -15.07 1.23
CA ASN A 218 5.96 -16.53 1.17
C ASN A 218 7.14 -17.32 1.76
N VAL A 219 7.63 -16.84 2.91
CA VAL A 219 8.71 -17.47 3.66
C VAL A 219 8.27 -18.83 4.20
N ARG A 220 9.08 -19.85 4.02
CA ARG A 220 8.89 -21.16 4.67
C ARG A 220 9.53 -21.13 6.06
N PHE A 221 8.70 -21.04 7.09
CA PHE A 221 9.16 -21.07 8.47
C PHE A 221 9.27 -22.52 8.98
N PRO A 222 10.22 -22.83 9.87
CA PRO A 222 10.27 -24.10 10.60
C PRO A 222 8.98 -24.38 11.38
N ALA A 223 8.67 -25.64 11.65
CA ALA A 223 7.42 -26.06 12.28
C ALA A 223 7.15 -25.34 13.65
N ASN A 224 8.18 -25.15 14.47
CA ASN A 224 8.08 -24.51 15.79
C ASN A 224 8.48 -23.01 15.78
N PHE A 225 8.56 -22.36 14.63
CA PHE A 225 9.04 -20.99 14.55
C PHE A 225 8.19 -19.99 15.35
N PHE A 226 6.87 -20.19 15.36
CA PHE A 226 5.91 -19.35 16.08
C PHE A 226 5.53 -19.88 17.49
N THR A 227 5.99 -21.09 17.81
CA THR A 227 5.76 -21.77 19.12
C THR A 227 7.05 -22.40 19.60
N PRO A 228 8.12 -21.61 19.79
CA PRO A 228 9.46 -22.12 20.17
C PRO A 228 9.52 -22.62 21.59
#